data_5a05fb071f3567ae1b8e1cb2ca97cf6d
#
_entry.id   5a05fb071f3567ae1b8e1cb2ca97cf6d
#
_cell.length_a   1.000
_cell.length_b   1.000
_cell.length_c   1.000
_cell.angle_alpha   90.00
_cell.angle_beta   90.00
_cell.angle_gamma   90.00
#
_symmetry.space_group_name_H-M   'P 1'
#
loop_
_entity.id
_entity.type
_entity.pdbx_description
1 polymer ?
#
loop_
_entity_poly.entity_id
_entity_poly.type
_entity_poly.pdbx_seq_one_letter_code
_entity_poly.pdbx_strand_id
1 'polypeptide(L)'
;MRHLYRSFCLLKSVTPLLGLIILATSCGKDPAVDPDTDGTVRIAKECTSGLKPVNIVITGDGFLEEDYATGGAFDQAANQAIDALFSVEPFKTYSAYFRVQTVTAYSEERGATLKNASTKTNTIFGVTLDGGSSTGMSGKDDKVFDYAKKAQGITATELKQTVVIVISNYVQYAGTTYSYSDGRSIAYIALSSGTSQLTRFGNVVVHEAGGHGFGRLADEY
;
A
#
# COMPACT_ATOMS: atom_id res chain seq x y z
N MET A 1 76.54 -25.42 -59.49
CA MET A 1 77.49 -25.60 -58.39
C MET A 1 76.88 -25.08 -57.10
N ARG A 2 76.80 -25.94 -56.02
CA ARG A 2 76.66 -25.56 -54.60
C ARG A 2 75.24 -25.14 -54.14
N HIS A 3 74.65 -25.67 -53.25
CA HIS A 3 74.71 -26.60 -52.12
C HIS A 3 73.43 -26.40 -51.32
N LEU A 4 72.82 -27.50 -51.09
CA LEU A 4 71.68 -27.65 -50.12
C LEU A 4 72.09 -27.22 -48.70
N TYR A 5 71.18 -26.64 -47.99
CA TYR A 5 71.05 -26.87 -46.56
C TYR A 5 69.53 -26.93 -46.19
N ARG A 6 69.19 -28.14 -45.76
CA ARG A 6 67.92 -28.39 -45.11
C ARG A 6 68.03 -27.96 -43.65
N SER A 7 67.14 -27.14 -43.18
CA SER A 7 66.95 -26.97 -41.74
C SER A 7 65.51 -27.40 -41.40
N PHE A 8 65.46 -28.48 -40.64
CA PHE A 8 64.27 -28.97 -39.97
C PHE A 8 63.83 -27.98 -38.88
N CYS A 9 62.67 -27.45 -38.94
CA CYS A 9 62.07 -26.71 -37.84
C CYS A 9 60.89 -27.51 -37.27
N LEU A 10 61.10 -27.98 -36.03
CA LEU A 10 60.14 -28.73 -35.26
C LEU A 10 58.88 -27.84 -34.99
N LEU A 11 57.75 -28.31 -35.47
CA LEU A 11 56.46 -27.74 -35.11
C LEU A 11 56.07 -28.17 -33.67
N LYS A 12 56.15 -27.27 -32.70
CA LYS A 12 55.55 -27.48 -31.38
C LYS A 12 54.10 -27.22 -31.49
N SER A 13 53.29 -28.25 -31.34
CA SER A 13 51.85 -28.15 -31.21
C SER A 13 51.48 -27.43 -29.90
N VAL A 14 50.91 -26.25 -29.99
CA VAL A 14 50.31 -25.57 -28.87
C VAL A 14 48.80 -25.89 -28.89
N THR A 15 48.39 -26.73 -27.98
CA THR A 15 46.97 -27.02 -27.73
C THR A 15 46.33 -25.80 -27.02
N PRO A 16 45.29 -25.18 -27.55
CA PRO A 16 44.58 -24.15 -26.79
C PRO A 16 43.71 -24.81 -25.72
N LEU A 17 44.02 -24.55 -24.46
CA LEU A 17 43.20 -24.90 -23.32
C LEU A 17 41.97 -23.98 -23.35
N LEU A 18 40.84 -24.50 -23.83
CA LEU A 18 39.57 -23.79 -23.85
C LEU A 18 39.05 -23.67 -22.40
N GLY A 19 39.40 -22.59 -21.74
CA GLY A 19 38.89 -22.25 -20.42
C GLY A 19 37.37 -21.97 -20.49
N LEU A 20 36.56 -22.92 -20.02
CA LEU A 20 35.13 -22.73 -19.83
C LEU A 20 34.90 -21.72 -18.69
N ILE A 21 34.70 -20.46 -19.03
CA ILE A 21 34.26 -19.43 -18.07
C ILE A 21 32.78 -19.71 -17.76
N ILE A 22 32.54 -20.39 -16.64
CA ILE A 22 31.19 -20.48 -16.07
C ILE A 22 30.86 -19.09 -15.48
N LEU A 23 30.11 -18.29 -16.22
CA LEU A 23 29.45 -17.11 -15.67
C LEU A 23 28.36 -17.60 -14.70
N ALA A 24 28.72 -17.69 -13.43
CA ALA A 24 27.72 -17.80 -12.36
C ALA A 24 26.92 -16.50 -12.36
N THR A 25 25.76 -16.50 -13.01
CA THR A 25 24.74 -15.48 -12.78
C THR A 25 24.25 -15.66 -11.35
N SER A 26 24.90 -14.97 -10.41
CA SER A 26 24.36 -14.73 -9.10
C SER A 26 23.03 -14.00 -9.32
N CYS A 27 21.92 -14.71 -9.09
CA CYS A 27 20.63 -14.09 -8.90
C CYS A 27 20.72 -13.37 -7.54
N GLY A 28 21.29 -12.16 -7.57
CA GLY A 28 21.29 -11.28 -6.41
C GLY A 28 19.82 -10.99 -6.11
N LYS A 29 19.29 -11.50 -5.00
CA LYS A 29 18.13 -10.86 -4.37
C LYS A 29 18.55 -9.42 -4.15
N ASP A 30 17.78 -8.49 -4.68
CA ASP A 30 17.91 -7.09 -4.28
C ASP A 30 17.93 -7.05 -2.75
N PRO A 31 18.80 -6.21 -2.15
CA PRO A 31 18.83 -6.09 -0.70
C PRO A 31 17.41 -5.78 -0.24
N ALA A 32 16.87 -6.62 0.67
CA ALA A 32 15.57 -6.38 1.26
C ALA A 32 15.61 -4.97 1.87
N VAL A 33 14.76 -4.09 1.38
CA VAL A 33 14.61 -2.76 1.99
C VAL A 33 13.97 -3.00 3.34
N ASP A 34 14.62 -2.55 4.40
CA ASP A 34 14.07 -2.69 5.75
C ASP A 34 12.67 -2.05 5.80
N PRO A 35 11.72 -2.69 6.47
CA PRO A 35 10.38 -2.13 6.63
C PRO A 35 10.43 -0.82 7.42
N ASP A 36 9.48 0.06 7.16
CA ASP A 36 9.31 1.28 7.96
C ASP A 36 9.04 0.93 9.44
N THR A 37 9.53 1.73 10.35
CA THR A 37 9.17 1.59 11.76
C THR A 37 7.72 2.03 12.01
N ASP A 38 7.10 1.50 13.06
CA ASP A 38 5.72 1.88 13.43
C ASP A 38 5.55 3.38 13.60
N GLY A 39 4.55 3.95 12.97
CA GLY A 39 4.30 5.39 12.95
C GLY A 39 5.09 6.18 11.91
N THR A 40 5.92 5.54 11.09
CA THR A 40 6.59 6.21 9.96
C THR A 40 5.57 6.79 9.00
N VAL A 41 5.87 8.00 8.50
CA VAL A 41 5.03 8.72 7.55
C VAL A 41 5.74 8.84 6.21
N ARG A 42 5.07 8.44 5.14
CA ARG A 42 5.53 8.66 3.76
C ARG A 42 4.55 9.55 3.02
N ILE A 43 5.05 10.46 2.19
CA ILE A 43 4.22 11.22 1.25
C ILE A 43 4.07 10.38 -0.02
N ALA A 44 2.89 9.77 -0.20
CA ALA A 44 2.58 8.98 -1.39
C ALA A 44 2.19 9.86 -2.59
N LYS A 45 1.61 11.04 -2.32
CA LYS A 45 1.30 12.05 -3.34
C LYS A 45 1.43 13.44 -2.75
N GLU A 46 2.22 14.29 -3.41
CA GLU A 46 2.41 15.70 -2.99
C GLU A 46 1.35 16.61 -3.64
N CYS A 47 0.94 17.64 -2.89
CA CYS A 47 0.15 18.74 -3.43
C CYS A 47 1.05 19.65 -4.27
N THR A 48 0.68 19.88 -5.53
CA THR A 48 1.45 20.70 -6.47
C THR A 48 0.75 22.01 -6.89
N SER A 49 -0.42 22.28 -6.30
CA SER A 49 -1.19 23.49 -6.63
C SER A 49 -0.61 24.80 -6.09
N GLY A 50 0.36 24.73 -5.16
CA GLY A 50 0.87 25.90 -4.44
C GLY A 50 -0.08 26.44 -3.35
N LEU A 51 -1.23 25.79 -3.14
CA LEU A 51 -2.21 26.14 -2.13
C LEU A 51 -2.15 25.18 -0.94
N LYS A 52 -2.89 25.48 0.11
CA LYS A 52 -3.07 24.57 1.25
C LYS A 52 -3.65 23.24 0.74
N PRO A 53 -3.02 22.09 1.06
CA PRO A 53 -3.44 20.81 0.55
C PRO A 53 -4.78 20.34 1.13
N VAL A 54 -5.54 19.64 0.33
CA VAL A 54 -6.60 18.75 0.79
C VAL A 54 -5.93 17.44 1.19
N ASN A 55 -6.01 17.07 2.46
CA ASN A 55 -5.26 15.94 3.00
C ASN A 55 -6.08 14.64 2.97
N ILE A 56 -5.41 13.56 2.59
CA ILE A 56 -5.86 12.17 2.76
C ILE A 56 -4.76 11.44 3.53
N VAL A 57 -5.15 10.69 4.55
CA VAL A 57 -4.22 9.81 5.29
C VAL A 57 -4.66 8.37 5.10
N ILE A 58 -3.73 7.51 4.71
CA ILE A 58 -3.97 6.08 4.53
C ILE A 58 -3.14 5.32 5.56
N THR A 59 -3.76 4.39 6.26
CA THR A 59 -3.09 3.48 7.19
C THR A 59 -3.64 2.07 7.03
N GLY A 60 -2.97 1.07 7.61
CA GLY A 60 -3.33 -0.34 7.48
C GLY A 60 -3.73 -0.98 8.80
N ASP A 61 -4.66 -1.94 8.76
CA ASP A 61 -4.97 -2.83 9.88
C ASP A 61 -4.77 -4.28 9.45
N GLY A 62 -4.18 -5.11 10.31
CA GLY A 62 -3.86 -6.50 9.99
C GLY A 62 -2.68 -6.68 9.04
N PHE A 63 -1.84 -5.67 8.87
CA PHE A 63 -0.54 -5.76 8.21
C PHE A 63 0.55 -5.90 9.26
N LEU A 64 1.50 -6.82 9.03
CA LEU A 64 2.66 -7.02 9.89
C LEU A 64 3.81 -6.09 9.46
N GLU A 65 4.88 -6.07 10.25
CA GLU A 65 6.06 -5.24 9.99
C GLU A 65 6.60 -5.43 8.57
N GLU A 66 6.79 -6.67 8.13
CA GLU A 66 7.32 -7.00 6.81
C GLU A 66 6.45 -6.51 5.64
N ASP A 67 5.15 -6.28 5.85
CA ASP A 67 4.24 -5.78 4.82
C ASP A 67 4.46 -4.30 4.48
N TYR A 68 5.16 -3.57 5.35
CA TYR A 68 5.46 -2.15 5.18
C TYR A 68 6.82 -1.88 4.51
N ALA A 69 7.52 -2.91 4.10
CA ALA A 69 8.68 -2.74 3.21
C ALA A 69 8.25 -2.05 1.92
N THR A 70 9.16 -1.29 1.30
CA THR A 70 8.89 -0.64 0.01
C THR A 70 8.46 -1.67 -1.03
N GLY A 71 7.30 -1.46 -1.65
CA GLY A 71 6.68 -2.42 -2.57
C GLY A 71 6.02 -3.62 -1.87
N GLY A 72 5.95 -3.63 -0.54
CA GLY A 72 5.27 -4.65 0.25
C GLY A 72 3.75 -4.62 0.10
N ALA A 73 3.07 -5.50 0.83
CA ALA A 73 1.62 -5.68 0.67
C ALA A 73 0.82 -4.41 1.00
N PHE A 74 1.25 -3.65 2.02
CA PHE A 74 0.60 -2.38 2.37
C PHE A 74 0.83 -1.31 1.29
N ASP A 75 2.07 -1.15 0.81
CA ASP A 75 2.39 -0.19 -0.27
C ASP A 75 1.55 -0.47 -1.52
N GLN A 76 1.43 -1.74 -1.92
CA GLN A 76 0.63 -2.14 -3.06
C GLN A 76 -0.85 -1.78 -2.87
N ALA A 77 -1.41 -2.07 -1.69
CA ALA A 77 -2.80 -1.75 -1.37
C ALA A 77 -3.04 -0.24 -1.34
N ALA A 78 -2.14 0.53 -0.73
CA ALA A 78 -2.22 1.99 -0.67
C ALA A 78 -2.14 2.63 -2.06
N ASN A 79 -1.22 2.18 -2.91
CA ASN A 79 -1.10 2.66 -4.29
C ASN A 79 -2.36 2.34 -5.10
N GLN A 80 -2.92 1.13 -4.98
CA GLN A 80 -4.18 0.78 -5.63
C GLN A 80 -5.35 1.68 -5.18
N ALA A 81 -5.42 2.03 -3.89
CA ALA A 81 -6.42 2.95 -3.36
C ALA A 81 -6.25 4.37 -3.95
N ILE A 82 -5.02 4.86 -4.04
CA ILE A 82 -4.68 6.15 -4.62
C ILE A 82 -5.06 6.18 -6.11
N ASP A 83 -4.63 5.19 -6.87
CA ASP A 83 -4.90 5.11 -8.30
C ASP A 83 -6.41 5.07 -8.59
N ALA A 84 -7.16 4.28 -7.82
CA ALA A 84 -8.60 4.20 -7.95
C ALA A 84 -9.28 5.56 -7.69
N LEU A 85 -8.93 6.22 -6.59
CA LEU A 85 -9.51 7.50 -6.21
C LEU A 85 -9.23 8.59 -7.24
N PHE A 86 -7.98 8.69 -7.72
CA PHE A 86 -7.58 9.70 -8.70
C PHE A 86 -7.87 9.32 -10.16
N SER A 87 -8.47 8.15 -10.41
CA SER A 87 -8.98 7.78 -11.74
C SER A 87 -10.35 8.39 -12.06
N VAL A 88 -11.11 8.83 -11.06
CA VAL A 88 -12.49 9.32 -11.20
C VAL A 88 -12.61 10.81 -10.89
N GLU A 89 -13.65 11.45 -11.45
CA GLU A 89 -13.97 12.84 -11.12
C GLU A 89 -14.67 12.93 -9.75
N PRO A 90 -14.45 14.02 -9.02
CA PRO A 90 -13.64 15.21 -9.34
C PRO A 90 -12.15 15.07 -8.99
N PHE A 91 -11.74 13.97 -8.35
CA PHE A 91 -10.36 13.75 -7.86
C PHE A 91 -9.33 13.81 -8.98
N LYS A 92 -9.68 13.31 -10.16
CA LYS A 92 -8.81 13.33 -11.34
C LYS A 92 -8.47 14.77 -11.76
N THR A 93 -9.48 15.59 -11.98
CA THR A 93 -9.30 17.00 -12.38
C THR A 93 -8.58 17.82 -11.31
N TYR A 94 -8.89 17.62 -10.04
CA TYR A 94 -8.34 18.39 -8.94
C TYR A 94 -7.16 17.72 -8.25
N SER A 95 -6.53 16.72 -8.87
CA SER A 95 -5.47 15.90 -8.25
C SER A 95 -4.27 16.72 -7.73
N ALA A 96 -3.96 17.86 -8.34
CA ALA A 96 -2.88 18.76 -7.92
C ALA A 96 -3.09 19.40 -6.53
N TYR A 97 -4.32 19.41 -6.03
CA TYR A 97 -4.66 20.01 -4.73
C TYR A 97 -4.54 19.03 -3.57
N PHE A 98 -4.39 17.74 -3.84
CA PHE A 98 -4.37 16.71 -2.81
C PHE A 98 -2.95 16.38 -2.38
N ARG A 99 -2.79 16.19 -1.06
CA ARG A 99 -1.66 15.50 -0.45
C ARG A 99 -2.16 14.20 0.13
N VAL A 100 -1.55 13.09 -0.27
CA VAL A 100 -1.83 11.78 0.30
C VAL A 100 -0.60 11.31 1.08
N GLN A 101 -0.80 10.95 2.33
CA GLN A 101 0.24 10.44 3.21
C GLN A 101 -0.14 9.05 3.71
N THR A 102 0.82 8.14 3.76
CA THR A 102 0.64 6.86 4.42
C THR A 102 1.27 6.90 5.81
N VAL A 103 0.66 6.20 6.76
CA VAL A 103 1.17 6.05 8.12
C VAL A 103 1.28 4.56 8.43
N THR A 104 2.49 4.12 8.74
CA THR A 104 2.77 2.74 9.14
C THR A 104 2.11 2.42 10.47
N ALA A 105 1.42 1.28 10.56
CA ALA A 105 0.72 0.83 11.76
C ALA A 105 0.79 -0.70 11.87
N TYR A 106 1.75 -1.20 12.66
CA TYR A 106 1.99 -2.62 12.81
C TYR A 106 0.87 -3.31 13.60
N SER A 107 0.37 -4.41 13.05
CA SER A 107 -0.47 -5.35 13.76
C SER A 107 0.36 -6.54 14.26
N GLU A 108 -0.06 -7.18 15.34
CA GLU A 108 0.57 -8.41 15.83
C GLU A 108 0.12 -9.64 15.02
N GLU A 109 -1.08 -9.58 14.42
CA GLU A 109 -1.65 -10.65 13.61
C GLU A 109 -2.18 -10.11 12.28
N ARG A 110 -2.11 -10.95 11.23
CA ARG A 110 -2.69 -10.66 9.93
C ARG A 110 -4.20 -10.78 9.93
N GLY A 111 -4.86 -9.94 9.14
CA GLY A 111 -6.27 -10.05 8.86
C GLY A 111 -7.14 -9.13 9.70
N ALA A 112 -8.31 -9.58 10.03
CA ALA A 112 -9.29 -8.85 10.83
C ALA A 112 -10.16 -9.83 11.64
N THR A 113 -10.89 -9.31 12.60
CA THR A 113 -11.87 -10.08 13.35
C THR A 113 -13.19 -10.18 12.58
N LEU A 114 -13.78 -11.37 12.48
CA LEU A 114 -15.19 -11.49 12.11
C LEU A 114 -16.05 -11.36 13.38
N LYS A 115 -17.14 -10.62 13.30
CA LYS A 115 -18.02 -10.31 14.45
C LYS A 115 -18.47 -11.53 15.24
N ASN A 116 -18.69 -12.64 14.54
CA ASN A 116 -19.14 -13.90 15.14
C ASN A 116 -17.99 -14.89 15.38
N ALA A 117 -16.73 -14.48 15.24
CA ALA A 117 -15.59 -15.36 15.52
C ALA A 117 -15.46 -15.62 17.02
N SER A 118 -15.08 -16.85 17.39
CA SER A 118 -14.84 -17.25 18.79
C SER A 118 -13.59 -16.57 19.36
N THR A 119 -12.64 -16.21 18.50
CA THR A 119 -11.39 -15.52 18.86
C THR A 119 -11.27 -14.23 18.08
N LYS A 120 -10.68 -13.21 18.70
CA LYS A 120 -10.37 -11.93 18.05
C LYS A 120 -8.98 -11.97 17.48
N THR A 121 -8.81 -11.47 16.27
CA THR A 121 -7.50 -11.21 15.67
C THR A 121 -6.89 -9.97 16.31
N ASN A 122 -5.64 -10.05 16.78
CA ASN A 122 -4.97 -8.95 17.46
C ASN A 122 -4.35 -7.97 16.45
N THR A 123 -5.17 -7.08 15.95
CA THR A 123 -4.74 -6.04 15.01
C THR A 123 -4.68 -4.67 15.67
N ILE A 124 -3.90 -3.76 15.08
CA ILE A 124 -3.59 -2.44 15.68
C ILE A 124 -4.83 -1.61 15.96
N PHE A 125 -5.76 -1.57 15.01
CA PHE A 125 -7.02 -0.83 15.14
C PHE A 125 -8.20 -1.73 15.52
N GLY A 126 -7.97 -3.05 15.62
CA GLY A 126 -9.00 -4.02 16.00
C GLY A 126 -10.17 -4.05 15.01
N VAL A 127 -9.88 -3.94 13.71
CA VAL A 127 -10.92 -3.94 12.68
C VAL A 127 -11.74 -5.23 12.77
N THR A 128 -13.05 -5.03 12.77
CA THR A 128 -14.05 -6.12 12.82
C THR A 128 -14.97 -5.97 11.61
N LEU A 129 -15.21 -7.10 10.93
CA LEU A 129 -16.18 -7.21 9.84
C LEU A 129 -17.43 -7.92 10.34
N ASP A 130 -18.61 -7.45 9.93
CA ASP A 130 -19.88 -8.12 10.25
C ASP A 130 -19.95 -9.54 9.68
N GLY A 131 -19.31 -9.78 8.52
CA GLY A 131 -19.23 -11.08 7.86
C GLY A 131 -20.53 -11.44 7.10
N GLY A 132 -20.52 -12.62 6.48
CA GLY A 132 -21.62 -13.07 5.64
C GLY A 132 -21.86 -12.15 4.44
N SER A 133 -23.09 -11.71 4.21
CA SER A 133 -23.46 -10.75 3.14
C SER A 133 -23.35 -9.29 3.56
N SER A 134 -23.06 -8.99 4.83
CA SER A 134 -22.89 -7.62 5.30
C SER A 134 -21.56 -7.04 4.85
N THR A 135 -21.56 -5.77 4.47
CA THR A 135 -20.37 -4.98 4.16
C THR A 135 -19.88 -4.18 5.37
N GLY A 136 -20.55 -4.31 6.53
CA GLY A 136 -20.27 -3.54 7.73
C GLY A 136 -18.88 -3.80 8.30
N MET A 137 -18.18 -2.71 8.62
CA MET A 137 -16.86 -2.71 9.25
C MET A 137 -16.82 -1.70 10.39
N SER A 138 -16.02 -1.97 11.42
CA SER A 138 -15.76 -1.04 12.52
C SER A 138 -14.35 -1.26 13.07
N GLY A 139 -13.85 -0.29 13.86
CA GLY A 139 -12.54 -0.37 14.49
C GLY A 139 -12.43 0.56 15.71
N LYS A 140 -11.21 0.74 16.22
CA LYS A 140 -10.89 1.65 17.31
C LYS A 140 -10.62 3.05 16.76
N ASP A 141 -11.65 3.82 16.49
CA ASP A 141 -11.60 5.11 15.80
C ASP A 141 -10.63 6.12 16.44
N ASP A 142 -10.61 6.22 17.78
CA ASP A 142 -9.67 7.13 18.46
C ASP A 142 -8.22 6.77 18.15
N LYS A 143 -7.89 5.47 18.11
CA LYS A 143 -6.54 5.01 17.78
C LYS A 143 -6.20 5.28 16.29
N VAL A 144 -7.17 5.15 15.39
CA VAL A 144 -6.99 5.53 13.98
C VAL A 144 -6.68 7.02 13.86
N PHE A 145 -7.40 7.88 14.57
CA PHE A 145 -7.13 9.30 14.58
C PHE A 145 -5.80 9.66 15.22
N ASP A 146 -5.34 8.92 16.23
CA ASP A 146 -4.01 9.13 16.82
C ASP A 146 -2.90 8.82 15.83
N TYR A 147 -3.07 7.77 15.01
CA TYR A 147 -2.13 7.47 13.94
C TYR A 147 -2.20 8.51 12.81
N ALA A 148 -3.39 8.92 12.41
CA ALA A 148 -3.56 9.95 11.38
C ALA A 148 -2.89 11.29 11.76
N LYS A 149 -2.87 11.65 13.04
CA LYS A 149 -2.18 12.86 13.55
C LYS A 149 -0.66 12.78 13.46
N LYS A 150 -0.06 11.61 13.22
CA LYS A 150 1.38 11.49 12.95
C LYS A 150 1.73 12.05 11.56
N ALA A 151 0.80 12.09 10.62
CA ALA A 151 1.00 12.63 9.28
C ALA A 151 1.35 14.12 9.33
N GLN A 152 2.21 14.57 8.42
CA GLN A 152 2.74 15.93 8.40
C GLN A 152 1.62 16.96 8.19
N GLY A 153 1.55 17.92 9.10
CA GLY A 153 0.56 19.00 9.05
C GLY A 153 -0.85 18.61 9.52
N ILE A 154 -1.06 17.39 10.02
CA ILE A 154 -2.38 16.93 10.50
C ILE A 154 -2.49 17.21 12.00
N THR A 155 -2.94 18.40 12.33
CA THR A 155 -3.35 18.77 13.71
C THR A 155 -4.78 18.27 13.99
N ALA A 156 -5.26 18.45 15.22
CA ALA A 156 -6.66 18.18 15.56
C ALA A 156 -7.66 19.00 14.72
N THR A 157 -7.26 20.21 14.29
CA THR A 157 -8.07 21.05 13.41
C THR A 157 -8.06 20.52 11.98
N GLU A 158 -6.88 20.18 11.47
CA GLU A 158 -6.74 19.64 10.09
C GLU A 158 -7.44 18.27 9.94
N LEU A 159 -7.46 17.47 10.99
CA LEU A 159 -8.13 16.17 11.00
C LEU A 159 -9.61 16.27 10.67
N LYS A 160 -10.26 17.39 11.00
CA LYS A 160 -11.70 17.65 10.68
C LYS A 160 -11.96 17.83 9.18
N GLN A 161 -10.91 18.06 8.39
CA GLN A 161 -10.95 18.25 6.94
C GLN A 161 -10.14 17.17 6.21
N THR A 162 -9.75 16.10 6.91
CA THR A 162 -8.94 15.01 6.38
C THR A 162 -9.80 13.76 6.30
N VAL A 163 -9.79 13.09 5.16
CA VAL A 163 -10.33 11.73 5.05
C VAL A 163 -9.24 10.76 5.48
N VAL A 164 -9.55 9.94 6.49
CA VAL A 164 -8.67 8.86 6.93
C VAL A 164 -9.17 7.55 6.33
N ILE A 165 -8.31 6.84 5.59
CA ILE A 165 -8.62 5.54 4.99
C ILE A 165 -7.87 4.48 5.79
N VAL A 166 -8.59 3.50 6.30
CA VAL A 166 -8.05 2.30 6.95
C VAL A 166 -8.23 1.12 6.01
N ILE A 167 -7.13 0.62 5.44
CA ILE A 167 -7.15 -0.59 4.62
C ILE A 167 -6.99 -1.78 5.55
N SER A 168 -7.97 -2.67 5.60
CA SER A 168 -7.87 -3.91 6.35
C SER A 168 -7.31 -5.03 5.48
N ASN A 169 -6.26 -5.69 5.99
CA ASN A 169 -5.63 -6.83 5.33
C ASN A 169 -6.50 -8.11 5.45
N TYR A 170 -7.74 -7.99 5.08
CA TYR A 170 -8.71 -9.08 5.06
C TYR A 170 -9.44 -9.14 3.73
N VAL A 171 -9.57 -10.33 3.18
CA VAL A 171 -10.13 -10.52 1.83
C VAL A 171 -11.63 -10.70 1.90
N GLN A 172 -12.37 -9.59 1.78
CA GLN A 172 -13.84 -9.58 1.68
C GLN A 172 -14.29 -8.30 0.96
N TYR A 173 -15.37 -8.37 0.19
CA TYR A 173 -16.02 -7.16 -0.31
C TYR A 173 -16.75 -6.48 0.84
N ALA A 174 -16.11 -5.49 1.45
CA ALA A 174 -16.65 -4.73 2.58
C ALA A 174 -16.04 -3.33 2.64
N GLY A 175 -16.85 -2.39 3.10
CA GLY A 175 -16.46 -1.02 3.39
C GLY A 175 -17.50 -0.35 4.27
N THR A 176 -17.08 0.63 5.07
CA THR A 176 -17.96 1.46 5.90
C THR A 176 -17.27 2.76 6.22
N THR A 177 -17.95 3.86 6.00
CA THR A 177 -17.46 5.19 6.37
C THR A 177 -18.21 5.75 7.58
N TYR A 178 -17.45 6.13 8.59
CA TYR A 178 -17.95 6.90 9.74
C TYR A 178 -17.69 8.38 9.55
N SER A 179 -18.73 9.18 9.59
CA SER A 179 -18.67 10.65 9.59
C SER A 179 -19.10 11.19 10.94
N TYR A 180 -18.25 12.05 11.51
CA TYR A 180 -18.46 12.65 12.84
C TYR A 180 -19.01 14.06 12.71
N SER A 181 -19.81 14.47 13.71
CA SER A 181 -20.42 15.81 13.75
C SER A 181 -19.40 16.95 13.77
N ASP A 182 -18.16 16.68 14.19
CA ASP A 182 -17.08 17.67 14.21
C ASP A 182 -16.31 17.77 12.87
N GLY A 183 -16.70 17.00 11.86
CA GLY A 183 -16.12 17.01 10.52
C GLY A 183 -15.13 15.90 10.22
N ARG A 184 -14.65 15.15 11.22
CA ARG A 184 -13.77 14.00 11.01
C ARG A 184 -14.46 12.88 10.22
N SER A 185 -13.68 12.06 9.51
CA SER A 185 -14.20 10.83 8.87
C SER A 185 -13.15 9.74 8.79
N ILE A 186 -13.62 8.49 8.87
CA ILE A 186 -12.82 7.29 8.66
C ILE A 186 -13.55 6.40 7.67
N ALA A 187 -12.89 6.00 6.60
CA ALA A 187 -13.33 4.98 5.66
C ALA A 187 -12.57 3.68 5.94
N TYR A 188 -13.23 2.68 6.53
CA TYR A 188 -12.71 1.32 6.65
C TYR A 188 -12.99 0.56 5.37
N ILE A 189 -11.97 -0.07 4.79
CA ILE A 189 -12.07 -0.76 3.51
C ILE A 189 -11.28 -2.06 3.57
N ALA A 190 -11.93 -3.18 3.29
CA ALA A 190 -11.27 -4.47 3.21
C ALA A 190 -10.73 -4.73 1.80
N LEU A 191 -9.63 -5.47 1.70
CA LEU A 191 -9.14 -5.97 0.43
C LEU A 191 -10.17 -6.92 -0.18
N SER A 192 -10.28 -6.96 -1.50
CA SER A 192 -11.12 -7.93 -2.19
C SER A 192 -10.30 -8.91 -3.01
N SER A 193 -10.83 -10.12 -3.25
CA SER A 193 -10.13 -11.21 -3.95
C SER A 193 -10.64 -11.43 -5.37
N GLY A 194 -9.82 -12.11 -6.19
CA GLY A 194 -10.16 -12.58 -7.53
C GLY A 194 -9.59 -11.75 -8.66
N THR A 195 -9.87 -12.14 -9.91
CA THR A 195 -9.36 -11.47 -11.12
C THR A 195 -9.83 -10.03 -11.27
N SER A 196 -10.93 -9.67 -10.62
CA SER A 196 -11.48 -8.30 -10.55
C SER A 196 -11.15 -7.59 -9.23
N GLN A 197 -10.17 -8.07 -8.50
CA GLN A 197 -9.80 -7.55 -7.18
C GLN A 197 -9.55 -6.04 -7.17
N LEU A 198 -8.75 -5.54 -8.12
CA LEU A 198 -8.46 -4.12 -8.27
C LEU A 198 -9.73 -3.30 -8.49
N THR A 199 -10.59 -3.77 -9.39
CA THR A 199 -11.85 -3.09 -9.70
C THR A 199 -12.77 -3.06 -8.49
N ARG A 200 -12.93 -4.17 -7.77
CA ARG A 200 -13.78 -4.23 -6.57
C ARG A 200 -13.21 -3.39 -5.44
N PHE A 201 -11.93 -3.59 -5.11
CA PHE A 201 -11.28 -2.80 -4.05
C PHE A 201 -11.32 -1.31 -4.39
N GLY A 202 -10.91 -0.93 -5.61
CA GLY A 202 -10.93 0.45 -6.06
C GLY A 202 -12.33 1.08 -6.04
N ASN A 203 -13.37 0.33 -6.42
CA ASN A 203 -14.76 0.82 -6.35
C ASN A 203 -15.18 1.10 -4.91
N VAL A 204 -14.83 0.23 -3.96
CA VAL A 204 -15.12 0.48 -2.53
C VAL A 204 -14.36 1.71 -2.03
N VAL A 205 -13.09 1.89 -2.44
CA VAL A 205 -12.32 3.11 -2.09
C VAL A 205 -13.03 4.37 -2.61
N VAL A 206 -13.45 4.37 -3.87
CA VAL A 206 -14.16 5.52 -4.46
C VAL A 206 -15.48 5.77 -3.74
N HIS A 207 -16.25 4.72 -3.44
CA HIS A 207 -17.53 4.80 -2.75
C HIS A 207 -17.35 5.33 -1.31
N GLU A 208 -16.53 4.66 -0.51
CA GLU A 208 -16.35 4.98 0.90
C GLU A 208 -15.56 6.28 1.11
N ALA A 209 -14.35 6.36 0.59
CA ALA A 209 -13.50 7.53 0.83
C ALA A 209 -13.92 8.72 -0.03
N GLY A 210 -14.24 8.51 -1.30
CA GLY A 210 -14.65 9.57 -2.22
C GLY A 210 -16.08 10.03 -1.99
N GLY A 211 -17.04 9.12 -1.98
CA GLY A 211 -18.46 9.41 -1.82
C GLY A 211 -18.81 9.85 -0.39
N HIS A 212 -18.69 8.95 0.56
CA HIS A 212 -19.06 9.22 1.94
C HIS A 212 -18.05 10.09 2.68
N GLY A 213 -16.76 9.74 2.59
CA GLY A 213 -15.69 10.42 3.35
C GLY A 213 -15.48 11.86 2.93
N PHE A 214 -15.28 12.11 1.65
CA PHE A 214 -15.03 13.43 1.07
C PHE A 214 -16.30 14.15 0.67
N GLY A 215 -17.15 13.50 -0.14
CA GLY A 215 -18.38 14.10 -0.69
C GLY A 215 -19.52 14.23 0.31
N ARG A 216 -19.45 13.55 1.46
CA ARG A 216 -20.52 13.51 2.48
C ARG A 216 -21.87 13.06 1.91
N LEU A 217 -21.82 12.23 0.89
CA LEU A 217 -23.02 11.67 0.27
C LEU A 217 -23.61 10.58 1.18
N ALA A 218 -24.92 10.44 1.18
CA ALA A 218 -25.62 9.32 1.78
C ALA A 218 -25.94 8.27 0.70
N ASP A 219 -26.10 7.02 1.12
CA ASP A 219 -26.65 5.99 0.25
C ASP A 219 -28.14 6.28 -0.04
N GLU A 220 -28.56 6.03 -1.28
CA GLU A 220 -29.93 6.29 -1.73
C GLU A 220 -30.79 5.01 -1.80
N TYR A 221 -30.43 3.94 -1.06
CA TYR A 221 -31.15 2.66 -1.02
C TYR A 221 -31.55 2.24 0.37
#